data_6205a6729abe939dfe15628cb688047b
#
_entry.id   6205a6729abe939dfe15628cb688047b
#
_cell.length_a   1.000
_cell.length_b   1.000
_cell.length_c   1.000
_cell.angle_alpha   90.00
_cell.angle_beta   90.00
_cell.angle_gamma   90.00
#
_symmetry.space_group_name_H-M   'P 1'
#
loop_
_entity.id
_entity.type
_entity.pdbx_description
1 polymer ?
#
loop_
_entity_poly.entity_id
_entity_poly.type
_entity_poly.pdbx_seq_one_letter_code
_entity_poly.pdbx_strand_id
1 'polypeptide(L)'
;MKKTLALLLALVMLFSLAACGAAEPTPAEPAPAATEEPAATDAPAENPAEEPAAETVMFTDSCGREVELPANITKIAPSGTVATMILAAFAPEELVCVGTKVSENQIPYLYDGIVDLPVTGQLYGGKATLNLEELLATGAEVIIDLGDFKKSIADDLTALQEQTGLPCVFI
;
A
#
# COMPACT_ATOMS: atom_id res chain seq x y z
N MET A 1 -34.52 12.12 -25.32
CA MET A 1 -33.28 12.19 -24.52
C MET A 1 -32.40 10.94 -24.61
N LYS A 2 -32.88 9.71 -24.52
CA LYS A 2 -32.01 8.50 -24.61
C LYS A 2 -31.43 8.25 -26.00
N LYS A 3 -32.14 8.62 -27.09
CA LYS A 3 -31.65 8.44 -28.47
C LYS A 3 -30.60 9.47 -28.91
N THR A 4 -30.64 10.67 -28.35
CA THR A 4 -29.65 11.72 -28.61
C THR A 4 -28.31 11.47 -27.88
N LEU A 5 -28.37 10.83 -26.68
CA LEU A 5 -27.16 10.45 -25.93
C LEU A 5 -26.39 9.31 -26.64
N ALA A 6 -27.11 8.34 -27.23
CA ALA A 6 -26.50 7.25 -27.97
C ALA A 6 -25.81 7.73 -29.26
N LEU A 7 -26.34 8.75 -29.91
CA LEU A 7 -25.75 9.31 -31.14
C LEU A 7 -24.48 10.10 -30.85
N LEU A 8 -24.41 10.79 -29.69
CA LEU A 8 -23.23 11.52 -29.26
C LEU A 8 -22.08 10.58 -28.88
N LEU A 9 -22.38 9.43 -28.24
CA LEU A 9 -21.38 8.42 -27.90
C LEU A 9 -20.76 7.76 -29.14
N ALA A 10 -21.57 7.53 -30.19
CA ALA A 10 -21.10 6.95 -31.45
C ALA A 10 -20.17 7.91 -32.23
N LEU A 11 -20.38 9.22 -32.10
CA LEU A 11 -19.56 10.22 -32.79
C LEU A 11 -18.16 10.38 -32.18
N VAL A 12 -18.03 10.19 -30.86
CA VAL A 12 -16.74 10.26 -30.15
C VAL A 12 -15.82 9.08 -30.48
N MET A 13 -16.37 7.91 -30.76
CA MET A 13 -15.59 6.70 -31.13
C MET A 13 -15.03 6.75 -32.55
N LEU A 14 -15.53 7.62 -33.44
CA LEU A 14 -15.07 7.72 -34.81
C LEU A 14 -13.86 8.67 -35.00
N PHE A 15 -13.51 9.46 -34.00
CA PHE A 15 -12.41 10.43 -34.09
C PHE A 15 -11.05 9.91 -33.59
N SER A 16 -10.95 8.69 -33.04
CA SER A 16 -9.74 8.15 -32.45
C SER A 16 -8.87 7.26 -33.34
N LEU A 17 -9.14 7.16 -34.67
CA LEU A 17 -8.38 6.29 -35.59
C LEU A 17 -7.50 7.01 -36.63
N ALA A 18 -7.15 8.26 -36.43
CA ALA A 18 -6.33 9.00 -37.38
C ALA A 18 -5.08 9.64 -36.76
N ALA A 19 -4.16 8.83 -36.23
CA ALA A 19 -2.79 9.29 -35.92
C ALA A 19 -1.82 8.08 -35.88
N CYS A 20 -1.54 7.50 -37.05
CA CYS A 20 -0.36 6.64 -37.23
C CYS A 20 0.34 7.14 -38.49
N GLY A 21 1.29 8.07 -38.29
CA GLY A 21 2.19 8.57 -39.33
C GLY A 21 3.57 7.98 -39.13
N ALA A 22 4.02 7.23 -40.12
CA ALA A 22 5.32 6.59 -40.24
C ALA A 22 6.44 7.63 -40.33
N ALA A 23 7.59 7.36 -39.73
CA ALA A 23 8.86 7.99 -40.03
C ALA A 23 9.88 6.93 -40.47
N GLU A 24 10.38 7.08 -41.68
CA GLU A 24 11.40 6.27 -42.32
C GLU A 24 12.79 6.46 -41.71
N PRO A 25 13.70 5.49 -41.85
CA PRO A 25 15.08 5.57 -41.35
C PRO A 25 16.03 6.15 -42.38
N THR A 26 16.96 6.98 -41.95
CA THR A 26 18.09 7.47 -42.75
C THR A 26 19.40 6.83 -42.28
N PRO A 27 20.32 6.47 -43.20
CA PRO A 27 21.43 5.57 -42.97
C PRO A 27 22.67 6.20 -42.32
N ALA A 28 23.48 5.33 -41.79
CA ALA A 28 24.78 5.53 -41.19
C ALA A 28 25.87 5.90 -42.18
N GLU A 29 26.92 6.59 -41.73
CA GLU A 29 28.30 6.46 -42.20
C GLU A 29 29.30 7.05 -41.15
N PRO A 30 30.64 6.73 -41.28
CA PRO A 30 31.27 5.87 -40.29
C PRO A 30 32.35 6.60 -39.43
N ALA A 31 32.93 5.80 -38.53
CA ALA A 31 34.00 6.15 -37.61
C ALA A 31 35.33 6.61 -38.28
N PRO A 32 36.22 7.21 -37.49
CA PRO A 32 37.51 6.54 -37.34
C PRO A 32 38.02 6.34 -35.92
N ALA A 33 38.74 5.31 -35.83
CA ALA A 33 39.51 4.58 -34.91
C ALA A 33 40.36 5.34 -33.87
N ALA A 34 40.46 4.67 -32.74
CA ALA A 34 41.61 4.32 -31.92
C ALA A 34 42.45 5.44 -31.24
N THR A 35 42.61 5.32 -29.97
CA THR A 35 43.92 5.18 -29.30
C THR A 35 43.73 4.82 -27.80
N GLU A 36 44.22 3.63 -27.48
CA GLU A 36 44.95 3.15 -26.30
C GLU A 36 44.55 3.59 -24.87
N GLU A 37 44.32 2.56 -24.14
CA GLU A 37 44.43 2.32 -22.67
C GLU A 37 45.67 3.00 -22.01
N PRO A 38 45.60 3.33 -20.72
CA PRO A 38 46.03 2.32 -19.78
C PRO A 38 45.29 2.20 -18.42
N ALA A 39 45.24 0.93 -17.99
CA ALA A 39 45.43 0.42 -16.64
C ALA A 39 44.52 0.84 -15.50
N ALA A 40 43.67 -0.12 -15.16
CA ALA A 40 43.46 -0.70 -13.83
C ALA A 40 43.70 0.18 -12.60
N THR A 41 42.62 0.41 -11.87
CA THR A 41 42.66 0.34 -10.41
C THR A 41 41.39 -0.41 -9.99
N ASP A 42 41.58 -1.66 -9.54
CA ASP A 42 40.64 -2.42 -8.75
C ASP A 42 40.25 -1.61 -7.52
N ALA A 43 39.06 -1.05 -7.52
CA ALA A 43 38.36 -0.73 -6.29
C ALA A 43 37.45 -1.92 -5.99
N PRO A 44 37.51 -2.51 -4.81
CA PRO A 44 36.56 -3.56 -4.44
C PRO A 44 35.16 -2.98 -4.53
N ALA A 45 34.30 -3.63 -5.31
CA ALA A 45 32.86 -3.40 -5.24
C ALA A 45 32.45 -3.67 -3.80
N GLU A 46 32.16 -2.63 -3.06
CA GLU A 46 31.39 -2.76 -1.82
C GLU A 46 30.07 -3.43 -2.21
N ASN A 47 29.99 -4.70 -1.87
CA ASN A 47 28.74 -5.44 -1.84
C ASN A 47 27.77 -4.62 -0.97
N PRO A 48 26.57 -4.25 -1.45
CA PRO A 48 25.59 -3.62 -0.58
C PRO A 48 25.42 -4.55 0.61
N ALA A 49 25.69 -4.04 1.81
CA ALA A 49 25.46 -4.80 3.03
C ALA A 49 24.03 -5.34 2.96
N GLU A 50 23.87 -6.65 2.92
CA GLU A 50 22.59 -7.30 3.21
C GLU A 50 22.16 -6.73 4.56
N GLU A 51 21.10 -5.92 4.56
CA GLU A 51 20.39 -5.61 5.80
C GLU A 51 20.07 -6.96 6.45
N PRO A 52 20.36 -7.14 7.75
CA PRO A 52 20.06 -8.40 8.41
C PRO A 52 18.58 -8.69 8.16
N ALA A 53 18.27 -9.84 7.54
CA ALA A 53 16.92 -10.27 7.28
C ALA A 53 16.12 -10.14 8.58
N ALA A 54 15.10 -9.29 8.58
CA ALA A 54 14.27 -9.06 9.76
C ALA A 54 13.73 -10.43 10.20
N GLU A 55 13.92 -10.77 11.47
CA GLU A 55 13.36 -12.01 12.01
C GLU A 55 11.84 -11.99 11.82
N THR A 56 11.27 -13.09 11.33
CA THR A 56 9.83 -13.25 11.10
C THR A 56 9.29 -14.40 11.91
N VAL A 57 8.00 -14.36 12.19
CA VAL A 57 7.25 -15.43 12.89
C VAL A 57 6.00 -15.77 12.10
N MET A 58 5.63 -17.05 12.08
CA MET A 58 4.36 -17.48 11.52
C MET A 58 3.25 -17.32 12.55
N PHE A 59 2.20 -16.61 12.18
CA PHE A 59 1.03 -16.35 13.02
C PHE A 59 -0.22 -16.93 12.35
N THR A 60 -1.02 -17.71 13.10
CA THR A 60 -2.33 -18.17 12.63
C THR A 60 -3.39 -17.21 13.14
N ASP A 61 -4.03 -16.49 12.23
CA ASP A 61 -5.07 -15.52 12.58
C ASP A 61 -6.42 -16.19 12.93
N SER A 62 -7.39 -15.40 13.40
CA SER A 62 -8.72 -15.90 13.78
C SER A 62 -9.56 -16.40 12.60
N CYS A 63 -9.12 -16.15 11.35
CA CYS A 63 -9.69 -16.77 10.15
C CYS A 63 -9.04 -18.12 9.80
N GLY A 64 -8.00 -18.54 10.53
CA GLY A 64 -7.23 -19.75 10.26
C GLY A 64 -6.19 -19.59 9.15
N ARG A 65 -5.86 -18.36 8.73
CA ARG A 65 -4.79 -18.08 7.76
C ARG A 65 -3.44 -18.06 8.50
N GLU A 66 -2.42 -18.65 7.86
CA GLU A 66 -1.04 -18.51 8.31
C GLU A 66 -0.44 -17.27 7.64
N VAL A 67 -0.02 -16.31 8.44
CA VAL A 67 0.54 -15.04 7.99
C VAL A 67 1.93 -14.87 8.60
N GLU A 68 2.91 -14.57 7.77
CA GLU A 68 4.26 -14.25 8.21
C GLU A 68 4.30 -12.80 8.70
N LEU A 69 4.69 -12.60 9.96
CA LEU A 69 4.77 -11.30 10.61
C LEU A 69 6.21 -10.97 10.99
N PRO A 70 6.63 -9.70 11.01
CA PRO A 70 7.84 -9.29 11.68
C PRO A 70 7.86 -9.76 13.14
N ALA A 71 8.97 -10.31 13.63
CA ALA A 71 9.09 -10.76 15.01
C ALA A 71 8.96 -9.62 16.03
N ASN A 72 9.29 -8.40 15.62
CA ASN A 72 9.14 -7.19 16.40
C ASN A 72 8.32 -6.18 15.59
N ILE A 73 7.06 -5.95 15.99
CA ILE A 73 6.15 -5.01 15.35
C ILE A 73 6.15 -3.73 16.17
N THR A 74 6.46 -2.61 15.53
CA THR A 74 6.50 -1.28 16.15
C THR A 74 5.51 -0.30 15.51
N LYS A 75 4.94 -0.66 14.35
CA LYS A 75 4.05 0.20 13.57
C LYS A 75 2.84 -0.57 13.07
N ILE A 76 1.70 -0.30 13.67
CA ILE A 76 0.44 -0.98 13.39
C ILE A 76 -0.54 -0.03 12.71
N ALA A 77 -1.13 -0.48 11.60
CA ALA A 77 -2.26 0.17 10.98
C ALA A 77 -3.57 -0.57 11.31
N PRO A 78 -4.62 0.11 11.77
CA PRO A 78 -5.93 -0.48 11.97
C PRO A 78 -6.68 -0.60 10.64
N SER A 79 -7.47 -1.65 10.45
CA SER A 79 -8.35 -1.80 9.28
C SER A 79 -9.53 -0.80 9.25
N GLY A 80 -9.81 -0.14 10.37
CA GLY A 80 -10.93 0.78 10.49
C GLY A 80 -11.19 1.25 11.92
N THR A 81 -12.38 1.81 12.15
CA THR A 81 -12.72 2.48 13.41
C THR A 81 -12.72 1.54 14.62
N VAL A 82 -13.26 0.33 14.48
CA VAL A 82 -13.31 -0.64 15.61
C VAL A 82 -11.90 -1.07 15.96
N ALA A 83 -11.09 -1.44 14.99
CA ALA A 83 -9.68 -1.78 15.19
C ALA A 83 -8.91 -0.61 15.83
N THR A 84 -9.14 0.64 15.36
CA THR A 84 -8.54 1.84 15.97
C THR A 84 -8.83 1.95 17.45
N MET A 85 -10.11 1.79 17.87
CA MET A 85 -10.49 1.94 19.27
C MET A 85 -9.87 0.87 20.18
N ILE A 86 -9.81 -0.36 19.69
CA ILE A 86 -9.24 -1.48 20.45
C ILE A 86 -7.71 -1.32 20.52
N LEU A 87 -7.04 -1.07 19.41
CA LEU A 87 -5.59 -0.91 19.38
C LEU A 87 -5.12 0.33 20.17
N ALA A 88 -5.87 1.42 20.14
CA ALA A 88 -5.58 2.59 20.97
C ALA A 88 -5.59 2.30 22.48
N ALA A 89 -6.27 1.23 22.90
CA ALA A 89 -6.28 0.81 24.31
C ALA A 89 -5.15 -0.17 24.67
N PHE A 90 -4.68 -0.97 23.72
CA PHE A 90 -3.70 -2.04 23.98
C PHE A 90 -2.30 -1.74 23.45
N ALA A 91 -2.19 -1.00 22.36
CA ALA A 91 -0.94 -0.70 21.65
C ALA A 91 -0.94 0.76 21.13
N PRO A 92 -1.14 1.75 22.03
CA PRO A 92 -1.28 3.15 21.62
C PRO A 92 -0.01 3.72 20.98
N GLU A 93 1.16 3.28 21.41
CA GLU A 93 2.45 3.81 20.93
C GLU A 93 2.83 3.23 19.55
N GLU A 94 2.34 2.06 19.21
CA GLU A 94 2.57 1.38 17.94
C GLU A 94 1.57 1.83 16.84
N LEU A 95 0.49 2.51 17.20
CA LEU A 95 -0.54 2.93 16.26
C LEU A 95 -0.04 4.09 15.38
N VAL A 96 0.07 3.89 14.08
CA VAL A 96 0.61 4.90 13.14
C VAL A 96 -0.45 5.65 12.34
N CYS A 97 -1.71 5.24 12.43
CA CYS A 97 -2.84 5.92 11.78
C CYS A 97 -4.16 5.56 12.46
N VAL A 98 -5.24 6.21 12.04
CA VAL A 98 -6.60 5.93 12.51
C VAL A 98 -7.54 5.71 11.34
N GLY A 99 -8.53 4.84 11.49
CA GLY A 99 -9.52 4.56 10.45
C GLY A 99 -10.49 5.70 10.19
N THR A 100 -10.78 6.52 11.21
CA THR A 100 -11.63 7.71 11.11
C THR A 100 -11.15 8.78 12.08
N LYS A 101 -11.43 10.04 11.75
CA LYS A 101 -11.11 11.15 12.65
C LYS A 101 -11.75 10.94 14.02
N VAL A 102 -10.94 11.06 15.06
CA VAL A 102 -11.40 11.00 16.45
C VAL A 102 -12.30 12.21 16.73
N SER A 103 -13.45 11.95 17.34
CA SER A 103 -14.39 13.02 17.72
C SER A 103 -14.01 13.66 19.07
N GLU A 104 -14.36 14.94 19.24
CA GLU A 104 -14.01 15.72 20.43
C GLU A 104 -14.44 15.06 21.76
N ASN A 105 -15.57 14.36 21.78
CA ASN A 105 -16.07 13.65 22.96
C ASN A 105 -15.31 12.32 23.24
N GLN A 106 -14.52 11.83 22.32
CA GLN A 106 -13.67 10.63 22.51
C GLN A 106 -12.29 11.01 23.04
N ILE A 107 -11.77 12.19 22.70
CA ILE A 107 -10.43 12.66 23.06
C ILE A 107 -10.11 12.46 24.56
N PRO A 108 -10.98 12.81 25.51
CA PRO A 108 -10.67 12.66 26.95
C PRO A 108 -10.43 11.22 27.42
N TYR A 109 -10.75 10.22 26.61
CA TYR A 109 -10.65 8.80 26.94
C TYR A 109 -9.54 8.08 26.19
N LEU A 110 -8.80 8.79 25.34
CA LEU A 110 -7.75 8.24 24.50
C LEU A 110 -6.39 8.86 24.86
N TYR A 111 -5.31 8.26 24.41
CA TYR A 111 -3.98 8.82 24.65
C TYR A 111 -3.75 10.10 23.84
N ASP A 112 -2.90 10.98 24.32
CA ASP A 112 -2.76 12.36 23.83
C ASP A 112 -2.32 12.46 22.36
N GLY A 113 -1.58 11.51 21.82
CA GLY A 113 -1.08 11.56 20.45
C GLY A 113 -2.06 11.14 19.35
N ILE A 114 -3.19 10.53 19.70
CA ILE A 114 -4.09 9.89 18.71
C ILE A 114 -4.72 10.88 17.72
N VAL A 115 -4.91 12.13 18.17
CA VAL A 115 -5.55 13.17 17.35
C VAL A 115 -4.67 13.68 16.21
N ASP A 116 -3.37 13.48 16.34
CA ASP A 116 -2.35 13.91 15.38
C ASP A 116 -2.06 12.83 14.32
N LEU A 117 -2.57 11.62 14.51
CA LEU A 117 -2.37 10.52 13.57
C LEU A 117 -3.13 10.75 12.26
N PRO A 118 -2.55 10.37 11.11
CA PRO A 118 -3.23 10.46 9.82
C PRO A 118 -4.47 9.55 9.78
N VAL A 119 -5.48 10.00 9.04
CA VAL A 119 -6.74 9.26 8.83
C VAL A 119 -6.65 8.51 7.52
N THR A 120 -6.43 7.20 7.57
CA THR A 120 -6.28 6.36 6.37
C THR A 120 -7.58 5.76 5.84
N GLY A 121 -8.69 5.96 6.53
CA GLY A 121 -9.99 5.40 6.15
C GLY A 121 -10.21 4.00 6.72
N GLN A 122 -11.21 3.30 6.20
CA GLN A 122 -11.62 2.00 6.72
C GLN A 122 -11.93 0.99 5.60
N LEU A 123 -11.55 -0.26 5.82
CA LEU A 123 -11.77 -1.37 4.88
C LEU A 123 -13.26 -1.73 4.77
N TYR A 124 -13.97 -1.67 5.89
CA TYR A 124 -15.39 -2.05 5.97
C TYR A 124 -16.27 -0.87 6.38
N GLY A 125 -17.57 -1.03 6.13
CA GLY A 125 -18.60 -0.07 6.50
C GLY A 125 -19.37 0.46 5.29
N GLY A 126 -20.39 1.28 5.54
CA GLY A 126 -21.27 1.82 4.50
C GLY A 126 -20.57 2.74 3.47
N LYS A 127 -19.35 3.12 3.76
CA LYS A 127 -18.43 3.84 2.87
C LYS A 127 -17.03 3.34 3.18
N ALA A 128 -16.67 2.18 2.65
CA ALA A 128 -15.27 1.75 2.64
C ALA A 128 -14.44 2.84 1.94
N THR A 129 -13.50 3.41 2.66
CA THR A 129 -12.73 4.59 2.22
C THR A 129 -11.25 4.43 2.46
N LEU A 130 -10.76 3.19 2.60
CA LEU A 130 -9.36 2.93 2.87
C LEU A 130 -8.50 3.51 1.74
N ASN A 131 -7.61 4.43 2.09
CA ASN A 131 -6.64 5.02 1.18
C ASN A 131 -5.31 4.30 1.34
N LEU A 132 -4.98 3.44 0.37
CA LEU A 132 -3.78 2.61 0.41
C LEU A 132 -2.49 3.45 0.32
N GLU A 133 -2.49 4.55 -0.41
CA GLU A 133 -1.32 5.44 -0.50
C GLU A 133 -1.01 6.08 0.86
N GLU A 134 -2.02 6.63 1.53
CA GLU A 134 -1.85 7.21 2.86
C GLU A 134 -1.44 6.15 3.88
N LEU A 135 -2.03 4.95 3.80
CA LEU A 135 -1.68 3.85 4.69
C LEU A 135 -0.21 3.45 4.52
N LEU A 136 0.25 3.23 3.30
CA LEU A 136 1.64 2.88 3.01
C LEU A 136 2.61 4.00 3.41
N ALA A 137 2.22 5.27 3.26
CA ALA A 137 3.02 6.41 3.66
C ALA A 137 3.24 6.50 5.19
N THR A 138 2.42 5.83 6.01
CA THR A 138 2.64 5.76 7.47
C THR A 138 3.84 4.89 7.86
N GLY A 139 4.30 4.04 6.95
CA GLY A 139 5.34 3.06 7.22
C GLY A 139 4.86 1.91 8.12
N ALA A 140 3.57 1.61 8.13
CA ALA A 140 3.01 0.47 8.87
C ALA A 140 3.73 -0.84 8.48
N GLU A 141 3.89 -1.73 9.45
CA GLU A 141 4.53 -3.04 9.31
C GLU A 141 3.50 -4.17 9.26
N VAL A 142 2.30 -3.92 9.76
CA VAL A 142 1.16 -4.85 9.78
C VAL A 142 -0.16 -4.10 9.75
N ILE A 143 -1.17 -4.70 9.13
CA ILE A 143 -2.55 -4.24 9.20
C ILE A 143 -3.32 -5.22 10.09
N ILE A 144 -3.95 -4.69 11.15
CA ILE A 144 -4.76 -5.50 12.07
C ILE A 144 -6.23 -5.15 11.89
N ASP A 145 -7.03 -6.17 11.58
CA ASP A 145 -8.48 -6.11 11.60
C ASP A 145 -9.03 -6.74 12.87
N LEU A 146 -9.96 -6.05 13.49
CA LEU A 146 -10.62 -6.44 14.73
C LEU A 146 -12.10 -6.14 14.64
N GLY A 147 -12.94 -7.08 15.05
CA GLY A 147 -14.39 -6.85 15.08
C GLY A 147 -15.20 -8.09 14.76
N ASP A 148 -16.38 -7.88 14.18
CA ASP A 148 -17.30 -8.96 13.86
C ASP A 148 -16.80 -9.81 12.69
N PHE A 149 -16.79 -11.12 12.88
CA PHE A 149 -16.44 -12.07 11.85
C PHE A 149 -17.43 -12.00 10.66
N LYS A 150 -16.89 -11.85 9.46
CA LYS A 150 -17.63 -11.91 8.19
C LYS A 150 -17.04 -13.01 7.32
N LYS A 151 -17.89 -13.66 6.52
CA LYS A 151 -17.42 -14.75 5.65
C LYS A 151 -16.36 -14.34 4.64
N SER A 152 -16.33 -13.06 4.24
CA SER A 152 -15.38 -12.53 3.27
C SER A 152 -14.06 -12.05 3.89
N ILE A 153 -13.92 -12.02 5.22
CA ILE A 153 -12.76 -11.43 5.90
C ILE A 153 -11.44 -12.03 5.40
N ALA A 154 -11.36 -13.35 5.29
CA ALA A 154 -10.14 -14.02 4.84
C ALA A 154 -9.75 -13.59 3.41
N ASP A 155 -10.72 -13.53 2.51
CA ASP A 155 -10.50 -13.11 1.12
C ASP A 155 -10.16 -11.62 1.04
N ASP A 156 -10.87 -10.78 1.79
CA ASP A 156 -10.67 -9.33 1.81
C ASP A 156 -9.28 -8.95 2.34
N LEU A 157 -8.83 -9.60 3.42
CA LEU A 157 -7.49 -9.37 3.99
C LEU A 157 -6.39 -9.94 3.11
N THR A 158 -6.62 -11.06 2.42
CA THR A 158 -5.67 -11.59 1.44
C THR A 158 -5.51 -10.61 0.27
N ALA A 159 -6.61 -10.10 -0.26
CA ALA A 159 -6.57 -9.10 -1.33
C ALA A 159 -5.89 -7.80 -0.87
N LEU A 160 -6.10 -7.37 0.37
CA LEU A 160 -5.43 -6.19 0.94
C LEU A 160 -3.93 -6.42 1.08
N GLN A 161 -3.52 -7.60 1.55
CA GLN A 161 -2.12 -8.00 1.65
C GLN A 161 -1.43 -8.01 0.28
N GLU A 162 -2.09 -8.55 -0.75
CA GLU A 162 -1.57 -8.53 -2.13
C GLU A 162 -1.41 -7.11 -2.69
N GLN A 163 -2.34 -6.21 -2.36
CA GLN A 163 -2.32 -4.82 -2.84
C GLN A 163 -1.28 -3.94 -2.12
N THR A 164 -1.05 -4.19 -0.84
CA THR A 164 -0.18 -3.35 0.00
C THR A 164 1.22 -3.92 0.17
N GLY A 165 1.38 -5.23 0.02
CA GLY A 165 2.60 -5.94 0.42
C GLY A 165 2.79 -6.06 1.93
N LEU A 166 1.82 -5.58 2.74
CA LEU A 166 1.87 -5.66 4.20
C LEU A 166 1.12 -6.89 4.70
N PRO A 167 1.63 -7.60 5.71
CA PRO A 167 0.88 -8.66 6.35
C PRO A 167 -0.42 -8.10 6.96
N CYS A 168 -1.52 -8.82 6.74
CA CYS A 168 -2.85 -8.44 7.21
C CYS A 168 -3.42 -9.57 8.05
N VAL A 169 -3.81 -9.31 9.29
CA VAL A 169 -4.34 -10.33 10.21
C VAL A 169 -5.69 -9.94 10.79
N PHE A 170 -6.53 -10.93 11.08
CA PHE A 170 -7.78 -10.80 11.83
C PHE A 170 -7.63 -11.41 13.22
N ILE A 171 -8.00 -10.64 14.26
CA ILE A 171 -7.89 -11.06 15.67
C ILE A 171 -9.26 -11.05 16.32
#